data_5229b719d99ddc860a09850839ef1dc0
#
_entry.id   5229b719d99ddc860a09850839ef1dc0
#
_cell.length_a   1.000
_cell.length_b   1.000
_cell.length_c   1.000
_cell.angle_alpha   90.00
_cell.angle_beta   90.00
_cell.angle_gamma   90.00
#
_symmetry.space_group_name_H-M   'P 1'
#
loop_
_entity.id
_entity.type
_entity.pdbx_description
1 polymer ?
#
loop_
_entity_poly.entity_id
_entity_poly.type
_entity_poly.pdbx_seq_one_letter_code
_entity_poly.pdbx_strand_id
1 'polypeptide(L)'
;MSITNTTRQLNRRDFMKLAGGLTAGLAFTSSSFVSRVHAQTTSGRRDDELNILCWEGYNTEEVLGPFRKAFRGIKLKAESGTDDPSMINKLRAGELKVWDLINLNQCWAREQMWPEKLIVPLNQERFLPHLEKMLPYFYDKKNGVNPFALSPDGKDLLGMIQRFGPFSFVVNTKKISRATAEDQGFPLFLDPKLKNRYGVLAYDNWNVMHLCFTAGFSPFKTHTPEEVELFRKTAQQLFANAKMISGDLVQLNQALVNGDIDCYFSGGNYTASTARHEGFSEVRGISPLRGPVDGKGAMQWFELTSLVNNPDLSPRAADFLEFVQKPEICKAVAFAEGTFNPVSQMAQPGVFAKFSKQELDAIQWDSLEEEMSRSVDYQVVPDNDLLTSIYNEAKRTRT
;
A
#
# COMPACT_ATOMS: atom_id res chain seq x y z
N MET A 1 -21.89 -33.52 21.33
CA MET A 1 -21.17 -32.34 21.84
C MET A 1 -21.09 -31.37 20.73
N SER A 2 -21.91 -30.30 20.77
CA SER A 2 -22.01 -29.29 19.74
C SER A 2 -20.96 -28.21 20.01
N ILE A 3 -20.00 -28.04 19.12
CA ILE A 3 -19.02 -26.93 19.17
C ILE A 3 -19.66 -25.77 18.44
N THR A 4 -20.24 -24.86 19.20
CA THR A 4 -20.68 -23.55 18.67
C THR A 4 -19.47 -22.70 18.35
N ASN A 5 -19.16 -22.55 17.06
CA ASN A 5 -18.22 -21.59 16.55
C ASN A 5 -18.83 -20.20 16.71
N THR A 6 -18.48 -19.52 17.79
CA THR A 6 -18.81 -18.10 17.99
C THR A 6 -17.76 -17.28 17.25
N THR A 7 -18.02 -16.94 16.00
CA THR A 7 -17.27 -15.90 15.28
C THR A 7 -17.47 -14.58 16.03
N ARG A 8 -16.47 -14.21 16.83
CA ARG A 8 -16.44 -12.94 17.53
C ARG A 8 -16.29 -11.83 16.48
N GLN A 9 -17.35 -11.11 16.20
CA GLN A 9 -17.26 -9.86 15.44
C GLN A 9 -16.39 -8.89 16.24
N LEU A 10 -15.20 -8.64 15.73
CA LEU A 10 -14.30 -7.63 16.30
C LEU A 10 -14.96 -6.27 16.13
N ASN A 11 -15.20 -5.61 17.24
CA ASN A 11 -15.68 -4.24 17.23
C ASN A 11 -14.48 -3.27 17.32
N ARG A 12 -14.73 -2.00 17.00
CA ARG A 12 -13.76 -0.92 17.01
C ARG A 12 -12.90 -0.85 18.30
N ARG A 13 -13.45 -1.32 19.43
CA ARG A 13 -12.78 -1.26 20.73
C ARG A 13 -11.71 -2.35 20.89
N ASP A 14 -11.86 -3.46 20.17
CA ASP A 14 -10.93 -4.59 20.20
C ASP A 14 -9.75 -4.30 19.26
N PHE A 15 -9.97 -3.62 18.12
CA PHE A 15 -8.91 -3.10 17.24
C PHE A 15 -7.98 -2.13 18.00
N MET A 16 -8.53 -1.30 18.87
CA MET A 16 -7.78 -0.31 19.65
C MET A 16 -6.91 -0.90 20.78
N LYS A 17 -7.10 -2.17 21.16
CA LYS A 17 -6.38 -2.77 22.31
C LYS A 17 -5.12 -3.55 21.92
N LEU A 18 -5.01 -4.06 20.70
CA LEU A 18 -3.92 -4.93 20.27
C LEU A 18 -2.70 -4.19 19.68
N ALA A 19 -2.89 -2.98 19.15
CA ALA A 19 -1.79 -2.17 18.60
C ALA A 19 -0.76 -1.68 19.65
N GLY A 20 -0.98 -1.94 20.94
CA GLY A 20 -0.16 -1.45 22.05
C GLY A 20 1.04 -2.33 22.46
N GLY A 21 1.41 -3.36 21.71
CA GLY A 21 2.22 -4.47 22.23
C GLY A 21 3.67 -4.63 21.75
N LEU A 22 4.23 -3.84 20.87
CA LEU A 22 5.60 -4.06 20.41
C LEU A 22 6.28 -2.78 19.92
N THR A 23 6.94 -2.03 20.82
CA THR A 23 8.13 -1.24 20.44
C THR A 23 8.97 -0.87 21.66
N ALA A 24 10.25 -1.13 21.59
CA ALA A 24 11.25 -0.75 22.58
C ALA A 24 11.46 0.78 22.57
N GLY A 25 11.52 1.38 23.76
CA GLY A 25 11.48 2.81 23.96
C GLY A 25 12.62 3.61 23.35
N LEU A 26 12.26 4.77 22.85
CA LEU A 26 13.14 5.94 22.75
C LEU A 26 12.53 7.06 23.57
N ALA A 27 13.24 7.45 24.63
CA ALA A 27 12.87 8.56 25.47
C ALA A 27 13.09 9.88 24.72
N PHE A 28 12.02 10.63 24.45
CA PHE A 28 12.11 11.99 23.94
C PHE A 28 12.29 12.98 25.09
N THR A 29 13.45 13.62 25.14
CA THR A 29 13.65 14.84 25.92
C THR A 29 13.05 16.02 25.17
N SER A 30 12.19 16.77 25.86
CA SER A 30 11.58 17.99 25.35
C SER A 30 12.66 19.03 25.04
N SER A 31 12.98 19.24 23.77
CA SER A 31 13.75 20.38 23.29
C SER A 31 12.85 21.27 22.43
N SER A 32 12.85 22.54 22.77
CA SER A 32 12.11 23.64 22.15
C SER A 32 12.23 23.64 20.62
N PHE A 33 11.09 23.49 19.93
CA PHE A 33 10.98 23.61 18.48
C PHE A 33 11.15 25.07 18.06
N VAL A 34 12.24 25.39 17.39
CA VAL A 34 12.38 26.63 16.64
C VAL A 34 11.76 26.42 15.26
N SER A 35 10.57 27.00 15.07
CA SER A 35 9.89 27.03 13.76
C SER A 35 10.77 27.74 12.74
N ARG A 36 11.37 26.99 11.82
CA ARG A 36 11.93 27.58 10.60
C ARG A 36 10.78 27.90 9.65
N VAL A 37 10.27 29.10 9.75
CA VAL A 37 9.43 29.69 8.70
C VAL A 37 10.35 29.89 7.49
N HIS A 38 10.21 29.04 6.46
CA HIS A 38 10.78 29.32 5.16
C HIS A 38 9.97 30.46 4.56
N ALA A 39 10.58 31.62 4.44
CA ALA A 39 10.02 32.74 3.69
C ALA A 39 9.86 32.30 2.23
N GLN A 40 8.61 32.13 1.79
CA GLN A 40 8.28 31.94 0.39
C GLN A 40 8.56 33.24 -0.34
N THR A 41 9.53 33.23 -1.24
CA THR A 41 9.71 34.28 -2.24
C THR A 41 8.50 34.26 -3.19
N THR A 42 7.77 35.35 -3.25
CA THR A 42 6.62 35.56 -4.14
C THR A 42 7.08 35.70 -5.58
N SER A 43 7.18 34.59 -6.31
CA SER A 43 7.23 34.61 -7.78
C SER A 43 6.04 33.80 -8.29
N GLY A 44 5.18 34.40 -9.11
CA GLY A 44 4.18 33.79 -9.97
C GLY A 44 3.30 32.68 -9.34
N ARG A 45 2.56 32.99 -8.29
CA ARG A 45 1.77 32.02 -7.54
C ARG A 45 0.64 31.43 -8.41
N ARG A 46 0.66 30.11 -8.66
CA ARG A 46 -0.39 29.39 -9.42
C ARG A 46 -1.60 29.08 -8.54
N ASP A 47 -2.31 30.11 -8.08
CA ASP A 47 -3.44 29.97 -7.16
C ASP A 47 -4.65 29.23 -7.78
N ASP A 48 -4.72 29.16 -9.09
CA ASP A 48 -5.79 28.55 -9.89
C ASP A 48 -5.42 27.21 -10.53
N GLU A 49 -4.25 26.65 -10.19
CA GLU A 49 -3.77 25.38 -10.76
C GLU A 49 -3.40 24.37 -9.68
N LEU A 50 -3.58 23.08 -9.98
CA LEU A 50 -3.10 21.97 -9.16
C LEU A 50 -2.79 20.77 -10.05
N ASN A 51 -1.55 20.27 -9.98
CA ASN A 51 -1.09 19.13 -10.74
C ASN A 51 -0.71 17.99 -9.79
N ILE A 52 -1.32 16.82 -9.99
CA ILE A 52 -1.19 15.65 -9.12
C ILE A 52 -0.63 14.49 -9.92
N LEU A 53 0.49 13.91 -9.48
CA LEU A 53 1.02 12.63 -9.95
C LEU A 53 0.70 11.59 -8.87
N CYS A 54 -0.07 10.55 -9.20
CA CYS A 54 -0.64 9.66 -8.19
C CYS A 54 -0.80 8.23 -8.68
N TRP A 55 -1.10 7.33 -7.77
CA TRP A 55 -1.70 6.04 -8.10
C TRP A 55 -3.12 6.25 -8.61
N GLU A 56 -3.64 5.26 -9.32
CA GLU A 56 -5.03 5.24 -9.81
C GLU A 56 -6.03 5.49 -8.68
N GLY A 57 -7.13 6.15 -9.02
CA GLY A 57 -8.22 6.48 -8.12
C GLY A 57 -8.19 7.88 -7.54
N TYR A 58 -7.03 8.47 -7.34
CA TYR A 58 -6.96 9.89 -6.93
C TYR A 58 -7.27 10.85 -8.08
N ASN A 59 -7.16 10.38 -9.31
CA ASN A 59 -7.43 11.12 -10.54
C ASN A 59 -8.88 11.01 -11.04
N THR A 60 -9.77 10.37 -10.29
CA THR A 60 -11.17 10.17 -10.68
C THR A 60 -12.06 11.39 -10.42
N GLU A 61 -13.20 11.49 -11.13
CA GLU A 61 -14.16 12.55 -10.92
C GLU A 61 -14.82 12.52 -9.53
N GLU A 62 -14.92 11.35 -8.92
CA GLU A 62 -15.42 11.17 -7.56
C GLU A 62 -14.55 11.89 -6.54
N VAL A 63 -13.25 12.00 -6.78
CA VAL A 63 -12.29 12.71 -5.93
C VAL A 63 -12.11 14.15 -6.39
N LEU A 64 -11.85 14.37 -7.67
CA LEU A 64 -11.50 15.68 -8.23
C LEU A 64 -12.71 16.60 -8.44
N GLY A 65 -13.88 16.05 -8.80
CA GLY A 65 -15.09 16.83 -9.04
C GLY A 65 -15.57 17.63 -7.82
N PRO A 66 -15.65 17.04 -6.62
CA PRO A 66 -15.97 17.78 -5.39
C PRO A 66 -14.93 18.87 -5.06
N PHE A 67 -13.64 18.65 -5.34
CA PHE A 67 -12.60 19.66 -5.14
C PHE A 67 -12.77 20.85 -6.10
N ARG A 68 -13.05 20.59 -7.40
CA ARG A 68 -13.34 21.65 -8.36
C ARG A 68 -14.59 22.48 -7.98
N LYS A 69 -15.59 21.85 -7.37
CA LYS A 69 -16.78 22.57 -6.85
C LYS A 69 -16.44 23.49 -5.68
N ALA A 70 -15.52 23.03 -4.79
CA ALA A 70 -15.07 23.81 -3.64
C ALA A 70 -14.14 24.97 -4.05
N PHE A 71 -13.31 24.77 -5.07
CA PHE A 71 -12.33 25.74 -5.58
C PHE A 71 -12.68 26.10 -7.04
N ARG A 72 -13.71 26.93 -7.21
CA ARG A 72 -14.21 27.31 -8.55
C ARG A 72 -13.12 27.96 -9.39
N GLY A 73 -13.01 27.51 -10.64
CA GLY A 73 -12.04 28.03 -11.60
C GLY A 73 -10.66 27.35 -11.56
N ILE A 74 -10.44 26.41 -10.63
CA ILE A 74 -9.19 25.68 -10.57
C ILE A 74 -8.97 24.79 -11.81
N LYS A 75 -7.79 24.85 -12.36
CA LYS A 75 -7.30 23.94 -13.41
C LYS A 75 -6.61 22.75 -12.73
N LEU A 76 -7.26 21.61 -12.82
CA LEU A 76 -6.74 20.35 -12.26
C LEU A 76 -6.16 19.47 -13.36
N LYS A 77 -4.89 19.07 -13.19
CA LYS A 77 -4.28 17.95 -13.90
C LYS A 77 -3.98 16.85 -12.90
N ALA A 78 -4.48 15.64 -13.14
CA ALA A 78 -4.11 14.46 -12.37
C ALA A 78 -3.74 13.34 -13.33
N GLU A 79 -2.57 12.74 -13.12
CA GLU A 79 -2.02 11.67 -13.94
C GLU A 79 -1.66 10.49 -13.04
N SER A 80 -2.13 9.28 -13.40
CA SER A 80 -1.73 8.07 -12.70
C SER A 80 -0.44 7.51 -13.30
N GLY A 81 0.46 7.09 -12.41
CA GLY A 81 1.65 6.33 -12.77
C GLY A 81 1.39 4.82 -12.75
N THR A 82 2.33 4.07 -13.26
CA THR A 82 2.28 2.59 -13.33
C THR A 82 3.06 1.92 -12.20
N ASP A 83 4.02 2.62 -11.62
CA ASP A 83 4.86 2.17 -10.51
C ASP A 83 5.56 3.35 -9.83
N ASP A 84 5.96 3.18 -8.57
CA ASP A 84 6.61 4.23 -7.78
C ASP A 84 7.93 4.73 -8.41
N PRO A 85 8.87 3.86 -8.85
CA PRO A 85 10.12 4.31 -9.47
C PRO A 85 9.90 5.15 -10.73
N SER A 86 8.94 4.81 -11.58
CA SER A 86 8.66 5.58 -12.80
C SER A 86 8.15 6.97 -12.50
N MET A 87 7.29 7.13 -11.48
CA MET A 87 6.80 8.43 -11.03
C MET A 87 7.94 9.29 -10.45
N ILE A 88 8.83 8.70 -9.64
CA ILE A 88 10.00 9.39 -9.09
C ILE A 88 10.94 9.84 -10.23
N ASN A 89 11.17 8.98 -11.23
CA ASN A 89 12.03 9.30 -12.37
C ASN A 89 11.50 10.45 -13.22
N LYS A 90 10.19 10.69 -13.30
CA LYS A 90 9.65 11.90 -13.92
C LYS A 90 10.14 13.17 -13.20
N LEU A 91 10.13 13.16 -11.86
CA LEU A 91 10.64 14.29 -11.07
C LEU A 91 12.15 14.50 -11.30
N ARG A 92 12.93 13.40 -11.31
CA ARG A 92 14.38 13.43 -11.60
C ARG A 92 14.70 13.93 -13.00
N ALA A 93 13.83 13.63 -13.98
CA ALA A 93 13.95 14.09 -15.36
C ALA A 93 13.61 15.57 -15.57
N GLY A 94 13.30 16.31 -14.52
CA GLY A 94 13.06 17.76 -14.59
C GLY A 94 11.59 18.18 -14.46
N GLU A 95 10.67 17.22 -14.23
CA GLU A 95 9.24 17.53 -14.07
C GLU A 95 8.88 18.08 -12.66
N LEU A 96 9.86 18.42 -11.82
CA LEU A 96 9.62 19.09 -10.52
C LEU A 96 8.75 20.35 -10.65
N LYS A 97 8.89 21.10 -11.76
CA LYS A 97 8.11 22.31 -12.03
C LYS A 97 6.69 22.02 -12.52
N VAL A 98 6.39 20.78 -12.84
CA VAL A 98 5.09 20.37 -13.38
C VAL A 98 4.15 19.95 -12.27
N TRP A 99 4.64 19.18 -11.31
CA TRP A 99 3.83 18.51 -10.30
C TRP A 99 3.84 19.28 -8.98
N ASP A 100 2.68 19.31 -8.32
CA ASP A 100 2.51 19.90 -6.98
C ASP A 100 2.41 18.83 -5.91
N LEU A 101 1.79 17.69 -6.25
CA LEU A 101 1.62 16.53 -5.38
C LEU A 101 2.14 15.26 -6.06
N ILE A 102 2.70 14.39 -5.24
CA ILE A 102 3.03 13.02 -5.63
C ILE A 102 2.52 12.05 -4.56
N ASN A 103 1.84 10.98 -5.02
CA ASN A 103 1.35 9.91 -4.16
C ASN A 103 2.09 8.62 -4.48
N LEU A 104 2.76 8.05 -3.48
CA LEU A 104 3.60 6.85 -3.59
C LEU A 104 3.43 5.96 -2.37
N ASN A 105 3.90 4.72 -2.44
CA ASN A 105 4.03 3.87 -1.27
C ASN A 105 5.06 4.44 -0.27
N GLN A 106 4.86 4.17 1.02
CA GLN A 106 5.49 4.85 2.16
C GLN A 106 7.03 4.97 2.12
N CYS A 107 7.74 3.94 1.70
CA CYS A 107 9.21 3.93 1.79
C CYS A 107 9.89 4.98 0.88
N TRP A 108 9.31 5.24 -0.28
CA TRP A 108 9.91 6.09 -1.30
C TRP A 108 10.05 7.54 -0.87
N ALA A 109 9.07 8.07 -0.13
CA ALA A 109 9.14 9.43 0.39
C ALA A 109 10.34 9.61 1.32
N ARG A 110 10.51 8.70 2.26
CA ARG A 110 11.56 8.76 3.29
C ARG A 110 12.93 8.37 2.77
N GLU A 111 13.02 7.30 1.97
CA GLU A 111 14.30 6.68 1.63
C GLU A 111 14.92 7.24 0.36
N GLN A 112 14.12 7.83 -0.54
CA GLN A 112 14.61 8.39 -1.79
C GLN A 112 14.24 9.86 -2.00
N MET A 113 12.94 10.19 -2.00
CA MET A 113 12.53 11.55 -2.38
C MET A 113 13.02 12.62 -1.40
N TRP A 114 13.01 12.35 -0.10
CA TRP A 114 13.49 13.29 0.91
C TRP A 114 15.00 13.54 0.83
N PRO A 115 15.89 12.52 0.80
CA PRO A 115 17.32 12.73 0.63
C PRO A 115 17.69 13.46 -0.68
N GLU A 116 16.94 13.18 -1.75
CA GLU A 116 17.13 13.81 -3.06
C GLU A 116 16.49 15.21 -3.17
N LYS A 117 15.81 15.67 -2.12
CA LYS A 117 15.09 16.96 -2.10
C LYS A 117 14.02 17.09 -3.20
N LEU A 118 13.37 16.00 -3.55
CA LEU A 118 12.27 16.00 -4.51
C LEU A 118 10.93 16.40 -3.87
N ILE A 119 10.83 16.35 -2.54
CA ILE A 119 9.67 16.75 -1.76
C ILE A 119 10.04 17.75 -0.67
N VAL A 120 9.03 18.47 -0.19
CA VAL A 120 9.14 19.41 0.94
C VAL A 120 8.24 18.94 2.09
N PRO A 121 8.58 19.32 3.36
CA PRO A 121 7.79 18.88 4.51
C PRO A 121 6.41 19.55 4.54
N LEU A 122 5.45 18.85 5.11
CA LEU A 122 4.13 19.40 5.43
C LEU A 122 4.20 20.30 6.67
N ASN A 123 3.34 21.31 6.71
CA ASN A 123 3.12 22.10 7.93
C ASN A 123 2.49 21.20 9.01
N GLN A 124 3.24 20.88 10.07
CA GLN A 124 2.79 19.97 11.12
C GLN A 124 1.59 20.52 11.90
N GLU A 125 1.52 21.83 12.17
CA GLU A 125 0.39 22.44 12.89
C GLU A 125 -0.92 22.24 12.11
N ARG A 126 -0.86 22.26 10.78
CA ARG A 126 -2.02 22.03 9.91
C ARG A 126 -2.40 20.56 9.81
N PHE A 127 -1.42 19.66 9.66
CA PHE A 127 -1.67 18.28 9.24
C PHE A 127 -1.65 17.24 10.37
N LEU A 128 -0.91 17.46 11.46
CA LEU A 128 -0.87 16.55 12.59
C LEU A 128 -2.27 16.25 13.19
N PRO A 129 -3.19 17.23 13.33
CA PRO A 129 -4.55 16.96 13.82
C PRO A 129 -5.38 15.99 12.96
N HIS A 130 -5.02 15.80 11.67
CA HIS A 130 -5.63 14.80 10.81
C HIS A 130 -5.04 13.42 11.05
N LEU A 131 -3.71 13.32 11.22
CA LEU A 131 -3.01 12.07 11.54
C LEU A 131 -3.47 11.49 12.89
N GLU A 132 -3.66 12.33 13.90
CA GLU A 132 -4.15 11.94 15.23
C GLU A 132 -5.52 11.26 15.22
N LYS A 133 -6.28 11.40 14.13
CA LYS A 133 -7.59 10.78 13.93
C LYS A 133 -7.54 9.49 13.11
N MET A 134 -6.35 9.06 12.67
CA MET A 134 -6.17 7.85 11.88
C MET A 134 -6.16 6.59 12.76
N LEU A 135 -6.12 5.44 12.12
CA LEU A 135 -5.98 4.15 12.80
C LEU A 135 -4.67 4.12 13.61
N PRO A 136 -4.63 3.40 14.75
CA PRO A 136 -3.48 3.36 15.64
C PRO A 136 -2.16 2.93 14.97
N TYR A 137 -2.24 2.19 13.89
CA TYR A 137 -1.09 1.81 13.07
C TYR A 137 -0.37 3.04 12.46
N PHE A 138 -1.11 4.11 12.15
CA PHE A 138 -0.57 5.32 11.53
C PHE A 138 -0.27 6.43 12.51
N TYR A 139 -1.00 6.47 13.60
CA TYR A 139 -0.76 7.38 14.71
C TYR A 139 -1.13 6.74 16.05
N ASP A 140 -0.19 6.70 16.94
CA ASP A 140 -0.40 6.27 18.32
C ASP A 140 0.04 7.36 19.30
N LYS A 141 -0.75 7.62 20.34
CA LYS A 141 -0.46 8.70 21.31
C LYS A 141 0.88 8.53 22.04
N LYS A 142 1.38 7.29 22.15
CA LYS A 142 2.64 6.98 22.83
C LYS A 142 3.82 7.09 21.88
N ASN A 143 3.66 6.62 20.64
CA ASN A 143 4.72 6.47 19.65
C ASN A 143 4.71 7.57 18.58
N GLY A 144 3.62 8.37 18.51
CA GLY A 144 3.46 9.42 17.51
C GLY A 144 3.04 8.91 16.13
N VAL A 145 3.51 9.61 15.11
CA VAL A 145 3.24 9.31 13.70
C VAL A 145 4.09 8.11 13.26
N ASN A 146 3.53 7.27 12.38
CA ASN A 146 4.25 6.16 11.74
C ASN A 146 5.57 6.67 11.12
N PRO A 147 6.73 6.02 11.42
CA PRO A 147 8.06 6.49 11.01
C PRO A 147 8.22 6.71 9.52
N PHE A 148 7.51 5.96 8.67
CA PHE A 148 7.60 6.13 7.20
C PHE A 148 6.94 7.42 6.69
N ALA A 149 6.07 8.04 7.48
CA ALA A 149 5.53 9.36 7.15
C ALA A 149 6.42 10.51 7.64
N LEU A 150 7.53 10.20 8.31
CA LEU A 150 8.50 11.15 8.84
C LEU A 150 9.84 11.08 8.11
N SER A 151 10.58 12.19 8.12
CA SER A 151 11.99 12.24 7.70
C SER A 151 12.84 11.22 8.48
N PRO A 152 14.02 10.81 7.98
CA PRO A 152 14.88 9.85 8.68
C PRO A 152 15.25 10.24 10.11
N ASP A 153 15.34 11.54 10.40
CA ASP A 153 15.61 12.08 11.74
C ASP A 153 14.33 12.30 12.58
N GLY A 154 13.17 11.98 12.04
CA GLY A 154 11.87 12.05 12.71
C GLY A 154 11.29 13.45 12.90
N LYS A 155 11.90 14.50 12.31
CA LYS A 155 11.50 15.88 12.58
C LYS A 155 10.46 16.44 11.63
N ASP A 156 10.48 16.01 10.38
CA ASP A 156 9.66 16.57 9.32
C ASP A 156 8.59 15.56 8.89
N LEU A 157 7.35 16.03 8.74
CA LEU A 157 6.25 15.27 8.19
C LEU A 157 6.32 15.28 6.66
N LEU A 158 6.46 14.12 6.04
CA LEU A 158 6.71 13.98 4.59
C LEU A 158 5.45 13.90 3.74
N GLY A 159 4.31 13.53 4.31
CA GLY A 159 3.08 13.40 3.55
C GLY A 159 1.88 12.97 4.39
N MET A 160 0.72 12.88 3.75
CA MET A 160 -0.53 12.40 4.33
C MET A 160 -0.81 10.96 3.92
N ILE A 161 -1.08 10.13 4.91
CA ILE A 161 -1.38 8.71 4.73
C ILE A 161 -2.84 8.54 4.31
N GLN A 162 -3.10 7.63 3.35
CA GLN A 162 -4.46 7.40 2.85
C GLN A 162 -4.81 5.93 2.76
N ARG A 163 -4.75 5.30 1.57
CA ARG A 163 -5.06 3.86 1.40
C ARG A 163 -3.93 3.00 1.96
N PHE A 164 -4.29 1.79 2.38
CA PHE A 164 -3.33 0.85 2.92
C PHE A 164 -3.85 -0.59 2.83
N GLY A 165 -2.99 -1.57 3.05
CA GLY A 165 -3.40 -2.95 3.18
C GLY A 165 -2.24 -3.94 3.25
N PRO A 166 -2.52 -5.19 3.65
CA PRO A 166 -1.60 -6.30 3.50
C PRO A 166 -1.52 -6.72 2.03
N PHE A 167 -0.37 -7.20 1.63
CA PHE A 167 -0.11 -7.69 0.28
C PHE A 167 0.77 -8.94 0.33
N SER A 168 0.25 -10.04 -0.21
CA SER A 168 0.97 -11.31 -0.34
C SER A 168 0.42 -12.14 -1.50
N PHE A 169 -0.67 -12.91 -1.33
CA PHE A 169 -1.29 -13.67 -2.39
C PHE A 169 -2.81 -13.85 -2.14
N VAL A 170 -3.53 -14.35 -3.15
CA VAL A 170 -4.98 -14.56 -3.09
C VAL A 170 -5.32 -16.01 -3.39
N VAL A 171 -6.30 -16.57 -2.67
CA VAL A 171 -6.79 -17.93 -2.86
C VAL A 171 -8.30 -17.96 -3.06
N ASN A 172 -8.79 -19.01 -3.71
CA ASN A 172 -10.19 -19.46 -3.58
C ASN A 172 -10.27 -20.42 -2.39
N THR A 173 -10.89 -19.97 -1.30
CA THR A 173 -10.96 -20.74 -0.03
C THR A 173 -11.76 -22.03 -0.13
N LYS A 174 -12.55 -22.24 -1.19
CA LYS A 174 -13.20 -23.52 -1.52
C LYS A 174 -12.21 -24.54 -2.11
N LYS A 175 -11.05 -24.10 -2.59
CA LYS A 175 -9.99 -24.94 -3.19
C LYS A 175 -8.82 -25.12 -2.24
N ILE A 176 -8.37 -24.04 -1.63
CA ILE A 176 -7.29 -24.01 -0.64
C ILE A 176 -7.85 -23.34 0.61
N SER A 177 -8.06 -24.07 1.70
CA SER A 177 -8.63 -23.48 2.90
C SER A 177 -7.78 -22.31 3.42
N ARG A 178 -8.41 -21.32 4.06
CA ARG A 178 -7.71 -20.19 4.68
C ARG A 178 -6.58 -20.69 5.59
N ALA A 179 -6.87 -21.64 6.47
CA ALA A 179 -5.90 -22.18 7.41
C ALA A 179 -4.69 -22.84 6.70
N THR A 180 -4.93 -23.59 5.61
CA THR A 180 -3.85 -24.19 4.81
C THR A 180 -2.99 -23.12 4.14
N ALA A 181 -3.61 -22.10 3.55
CA ALA A 181 -2.90 -21.02 2.88
C ALA A 181 -2.08 -20.17 3.87
N GLU A 182 -2.64 -19.87 5.04
CA GLU A 182 -1.95 -19.13 6.11
C GLU A 182 -0.77 -19.92 6.69
N ASP A 183 -0.89 -21.24 6.87
CA ASP A 183 0.20 -22.06 7.41
C ASP A 183 1.31 -22.31 6.40
N GLN A 184 0.98 -22.65 5.15
CA GLN A 184 1.97 -22.92 4.12
C GLN A 184 2.69 -21.66 3.62
N GLY A 185 1.99 -20.53 3.58
CA GLY A 185 2.54 -19.26 3.09
C GLY A 185 3.00 -19.32 1.64
N PHE A 186 3.99 -18.52 1.27
CA PHE A 186 4.52 -18.44 -0.09
C PHE A 186 5.11 -19.75 -0.65
N PRO A 187 5.72 -20.65 0.15
CA PRO A 187 6.11 -21.97 -0.33
C PRO A 187 5.01 -22.80 -0.98
N LEU A 188 3.73 -22.47 -0.72
CA LEU A 188 2.57 -23.05 -1.40
C LEU A 188 2.73 -23.07 -2.93
N PHE A 189 3.30 -22.00 -3.52
CA PHE A 189 3.49 -21.87 -4.98
C PHE A 189 4.57 -22.77 -5.56
N LEU A 190 5.34 -23.44 -4.70
CA LEU A 190 6.33 -24.45 -5.08
C LEU A 190 5.79 -25.88 -4.95
N ASP A 191 4.57 -26.06 -4.40
CA ASP A 191 3.95 -27.38 -4.29
C ASP A 191 3.64 -27.93 -5.71
N PRO A 192 4.17 -29.12 -6.08
CA PRO A 192 3.89 -29.75 -7.38
C PRO A 192 2.40 -29.95 -7.67
N LYS A 193 1.57 -30.07 -6.62
CA LYS A 193 0.11 -30.21 -6.74
C LYS A 193 -0.56 -28.96 -7.31
N LEU A 194 0.07 -27.80 -7.20
CA LEU A 194 -0.42 -26.53 -7.76
C LEU A 194 0.10 -26.22 -9.16
N LYS A 195 0.89 -27.11 -9.77
CA LYS A 195 1.34 -26.93 -11.16
C LYS A 195 0.13 -26.74 -12.08
N ASN A 196 0.15 -25.67 -12.89
CA ASN A 196 -0.93 -25.25 -13.78
C ASN A 196 -2.28 -24.94 -13.06
N ARG A 197 -2.23 -24.62 -11.75
CA ARG A 197 -3.42 -24.29 -10.97
C ARG A 197 -3.36 -22.92 -10.33
N TYR A 198 -2.36 -22.10 -10.63
CA TYR A 198 -2.27 -20.73 -10.13
C TYR A 198 -1.94 -19.71 -11.23
N GLY A 199 -2.33 -18.47 -10.96
CA GLY A 199 -1.95 -17.31 -11.75
C GLY A 199 -0.81 -16.52 -11.06
N VAL A 200 -0.21 -15.60 -11.82
CA VAL A 200 0.72 -14.59 -11.30
C VAL A 200 0.19 -13.22 -11.70
N LEU A 201 -0.04 -12.35 -10.73
CA LEU A 201 -0.33 -10.95 -11.00
C LEU A 201 0.96 -10.25 -11.44
N ALA A 202 0.94 -9.58 -12.59
CA ALA A 202 2.13 -8.98 -13.19
C ALA A 202 2.51 -7.64 -12.54
N TYR A 203 2.64 -7.62 -11.23
CA TYR A 203 3.18 -6.50 -10.44
C TYR A 203 4.66 -6.78 -10.13
N ASP A 204 5.53 -6.54 -11.13
CA ASP A 204 6.89 -7.03 -11.17
C ASP A 204 7.72 -6.64 -9.93
N ASN A 205 7.61 -5.41 -9.46
CA ASN A 205 8.30 -4.95 -8.24
C ASN A 205 7.88 -5.75 -6.98
N TRP A 206 6.57 -5.98 -6.81
CA TRP A 206 6.05 -6.80 -5.72
C TRP A 206 6.42 -8.27 -5.85
N ASN A 207 6.40 -8.78 -7.09
CA ASN A 207 6.78 -10.16 -7.37
C ASN A 207 8.23 -10.46 -6.99
N VAL A 208 9.15 -9.52 -7.20
CA VAL A 208 10.55 -9.65 -6.77
C VAL A 208 10.63 -9.87 -5.25
N MET A 209 9.93 -9.05 -4.47
CA MET A 209 9.93 -9.19 -3.01
C MET A 209 9.26 -10.50 -2.56
N HIS A 210 8.10 -10.84 -3.14
CA HIS A 210 7.39 -12.08 -2.80
C HIS A 210 8.17 -13.34 -3.19
N LEU A 211 8.99 -13.29 -4.23
CA LEU A 211 9.91 -14.37 -4.56
C LEU A 211 11.01 -14.56 -3.50
N CYS A 212 11.51 -13.47 -2.90
CA CYS A 212 12.40 -13.58 -1.74
C CYS A 212 11.71 -14.26 -0.56
N PHE A 213 10.44 -13.89 -0.27
CA PHE A 213 9.62 -14.58 0.74
C PHE A 213 9.44 -16.06 0.42
N THR A 214 9.18 -16.39 -0.87
CA THR A 214 9.03 -17.77 -1.33
C THR A 214 10.31 -18.56 -1.18
N ALA A 215 11.46 -17.94 -1.43
CA ALA A 215 12.79 -18.52 -1.26
C ALA A 215 13.27 -18.56 0.20
N GLY A 216 12.57 -17.90 1.12
CA GLY A 216 12.81 -17.98 2.56
C GLY A 216 13.81 -16.97 3.12
N PHE A 217 14.04 -15.85 2.44
CA PHE A 217 14.90 -14.77 2.93
C PHE A 217 14.28 -13.36 2.75
N SER A 218 14.83 -12.38 3.48
CA SER A 218 14.35 -11.00 3.44
C SER A 218 14.74 -10.31 2.12
N PRO A 219 13.84 -9.61 1.44
CA PRO A 219 14.16 -8.76 0.29
C PRO A 219 14.89 -7.46 0.69
N PHE A 220 14.84 -7.06 1.96
CA PHE A 220 15.27 -5.76 2.46
C PHE A 220 16.72 -5.74 2.97
N LYS A 221 17.58 -6.54 2.37
CA LYS A 221 19.02 -6.60 2.63
C LYS A 221 19.79 -6.87 1.35
N THR A 222 21.09 -6.63 1.34
CA THR A 222 21.96 -7.13 0.28
C THR A 222 22.05 -8.66 0.32
N HIS A 223 21.92 -9.31 -0.83
CA HIS A 223 21.82 -10.76 -0.94
C HIS A 223 23.19 -11.41 -1.22
N THR A 224 23.38 -12.59 -0.64
CA THR A 224 24.56 -13.42 -0.96
C THR A 224 24.41 -14.06 -2.35
N PRO A 225 25.51 -14.50 -2.98
CA PRO A 225 25.43 -15.23 -4.25
C PRO A 225 24.53 -16.48 -4.19
N GLU A 226 24.50 -17.17 -3.06
CA GLU A 226 23.66 -18.35 -2.82
C GLU A 226 22.16 -17.96 -2.77
N GLU A 227 21.83 -16.84 -2.13
CA GLU A 227 20.46 -16.30 -2.09
C GLU A 227 19.99 -15.84 -3.49
N VAL A 228 20.88 -15.19 -4.25
CA VAL A 228 20.60 -14.78 -5.64
C VAL A 228 20.34 -16.01 -6.53
N GLU A 229 21.13 -17.08 -6.38
CA GLU A 229 20.92 -18.32 -7.14
C GLU A 229 19.62 -19.04 -6.70
N LEU A 230 19.30 -19.03 -5.39
CA LEU A 230 18.06 -19.58 -4.88
C LEU A 230 16.85 -18.78 -5.42
N PHE A 231 16.94 -17.43 -5.45
CA PHE A 231 15.95 -16.58 -6.08
C PHE A 231 15.72 -16.94 -7.56
N ARG A 232 16.81 -17.12 -8.32
CA ARG A 232 16.75 -17.53 -9.74
C ARG A 232 15.97 -18.82 -9.91
N LYS A 233 16.31 -19.86 -9.16
CA LYS A 233 15.61 -21.16 -9.22
C LYS A 233 14.16 -21.05 -8.83
N THR A 234 13.85 -20.28 -7.79
CA THR A 234 12.49 -20.06 -7.32
C THR A 234 11.67 -19.33 -8.38
N ALA A 235 12.21 -18.27 -9.02
CA ALA A 235 11.55 -17.54 -10.09
C ALA A 235 11.28 -18.44 -11.32
N GLN A 236 12.27 -19.24 -11.73
CA GLN A 236 12.10 -20.21 -12.85
C GLN A 236 10.99 -21.22 -12.53
N GLN A 237 10.98 -21.77 -11.33
CA GLN A 237 9.95 -22.73 -10.91
C GLN A 237 8.57 -22.10 -10.85
N LEU A 238 8.45 -20.86 -10.28
CA LEU A 238 7.19 -20.12 -10.24
C LEU A 238 6.62 -19.97 -11.64
N PHE A 239 7.39 -19.45 -12.58
CA PHE A 239 6.90 -19.19 -13.94
C PHE A 239 6.64 -20.45 -14.74
N ALA A 240 7.47 -21.50 -14.64
CA ALA A 240 7.26 -22.78 -15.30
C ALA A 240 5.98 -23.51 -14.86
N ASN A 241 5.55 -23.29 -13.62
CA ASN A 241 4.37 -23.94 -13.05
C ASN A 241 3.09 -23.08 -13.09
N ALA A 242 3.20 -21.78 -13.39
CA ALA A 242 2.04 -20.90 -13.47
C ALA A 242 1.16 -21.21 -14.68
N LYS A 243 -0.16 -21.29 -14.48
CA LYS A 243 -1.14 -21.43 -15.57
C LYS A 243 -1.22 -20.16 -16.42
N MET A 244 -1.20 -19.01 -15.77
CA MET A 244 -1.33 -17.71 -16.43
C MET A 244 -0.51 -16.62 -15.73
N ILE A 245 -0.18 -15.57 -16.48
CA ILE A 245 0.39 -14.31 -15.96
C ILE A 245 -0.48 -13.21 -16.51
N SER A 246 -0.98 -12.32 -15.68
CA SER A 246 -1.84 -11.22 -16.10
C SER A 246 -1.64 -9.99 -15.24
N GLY A 247 -1.62 -8.80 -15.88
CA GLY A 247 -1.76 -7.51 -15.18
C GLY A 247 -3.22 -7.11 -14.94
N ASP A 248 -4.17 -7.88 -15.48
CA ASP A 248 -5.60 -7.60 -15.37
C ASP A 248 -6.20 -8.37 -14.17
N LEU A 249 -6.60 -7.61 -13.14
CA LEU A 249 -7.23 -8.15 -11.94
C LEU A 249 -8.59 -8.79 -12.21
N VAL A 250 -9.34 -8.28 -13.19
CA VAL A 250 -10.64 -8.85 -13.57
C VAL A 250 -10.44 -10.26 -14.11
N GLN A 251 -9.46 -10.44 -15.00
CA GLN A 251 -9.12 -11.73 -15.56
C GLN A 251 -8.69 -12.75 -14.48
N LEU A 252 -7.84 -12.34 -13.55
CA LEU A 252 -7.38 -13.21 -12.44
C LEU A 252 -8.52 -13.60 -11.51
N ASN A 253 -9.35 -12.64 -11.12
CA ASN A 253 -10.49 -12.91 -10.24
C ASN A 253 -11.54 -13.80 -10.93
N GLN A 254 -11.82 -13.60 -12.21
CA GLN A 254 -12.70 -14.48 -12.98
C GLN A 254 -12.16 -15.91 -13.04
N ALA A 255 -10.84 -16.07 -13.28
CA ALA A 255 -10.21 -17.38 -13.30
C ALA A 255 -10.30 -18.10 -11.94
N LEU A 256 -10.20 -17.36 -10.82
CA LEU A 256 -10.43 -17.90 -9.47
C LEU A 256 -11.88 -18.32 -9.26
N VAL A 257 -12.83 -17.47 -9.63
CA VAL A 257 -14.27 -17.71 -9.43
C VAL A 257 -14.72 -18.92 -10.27
N ASN A 258 -14.26 -19.02 -11.51
CA ASN A 258 -14.58 -20.12 -12.42
C ASN A 258 -13.87 -21.43 -12.04
N GLY A 259 -12.86 -21.39 -11.13
CA GLY A 259 -12.08 -22.56 -10.76
C GLY A 259 -11.01 -22.95 -11.79
N ASP A 260 -10.67 -22.04 -12.69
CA ASP A 260 -9.57 -22.20 -13.65
C ASP A 260 -8.21 -22.21 -12.96
N ILE A 261 -8.09 -21.43 -11.88
CA ILE A 261 -6.97 -21.41 -10.95
C ILE A 261 -7.49 -21.51 -9.51
N ASP A 262 -6.65 -21.97 -8.59
CA ASP A 262 -6.98 -22.08 -7.17
C ASP A 262 -6.50 -20.88 -6.35
N CYS A 263 -5.44 -20.23 -6.83
CA CYS A 263 -4.82 -19.05 -6.20
C CYS A 263 -4.09 -18.20 -7.24
N TYR A 264 -3.64 -17.01 -6.86
CA TYR A 264 -2.66 -16.26 -7.62
C TYR A 264 -1.59 -15.61 -6.74
N PHE A 265 -0.38 -15.61 -7.25
CA PHE A 265 0.82 -15.04 -6.66
C PHE A 265 0.79 -13.52 -6.78
N SER A 266 1.19 -12.82 -5.74
CA SER A 266 1.11 -11.38 -5.57
C SER A 266 -0.30 -10.82 -5.63
N GLY A 267 -0.85 -10.56 -4.47
CA GLY A 267 -2.19 -10.01 -4.31
C GLY A 267 -2.48 -9.73 -2.84
N GLY A 268 -3.61 -9.15 -2.58
CA GLY A 268 -4.03 -8.80 -1.22
C GLY A 268 -5.51 -8.47 -1.17
N ASN A 269 -5.92 -7.85 -0.08
CA ASN A 269 -7.31 -7.55 0.17
C ASN A 269 -7.91 -6.70 -0.97
N TYR A 270 -7.18 -5.69 -1.45
CA TYR A 270 -7.69 -4.82 -2.51
C TYR A 270 -7.82 -5.55 -3.85
N THR A 271 -6.89 -6.45 -4.20
CA THR A 271 -6.96 -7.19 -5.48
C THR A 271 -8.10 -8.20 -5.50
N ALA A 272 -8.46 -8.76 -4.34
CA ALA A 272 -9.60 -9.65 -4.16
C ALA A 272 -10.95 -8.90 -4.03
N SER A 273 -10.90 -7.60 -3.72
CA SER A 273 -12.03 -6.83 -3.22
C SER A 273 -13.20 -6.73 -4.19
N THR A 274 -12.94 -6.61 -5.49
CA THR A 274 -13.99 -6.54 -6.53
C THR A 274 -14.81 -7.83 -6.56
N ALA A 275 -14.15 -8.99 -6.64
CA ALA A 275 -14.85 -10.28 -6.62
C ALA A 275 -15.64 -10.48 -5.32
N ARG A 276 -15.07 -10.10 -4.18
CA ARG A 276 -15.76 -10.16 -2.88
C ARG A 276 -16.97 -9.24 -2.82
N HIS A 277 -16.86 -8.03 -3.37
CA HIS A 277 -17.98 -7.10 -3.47
C HIS A 277 -19.12 -7.64 -4.35
N GLU A 278 -18.80 -8.41 -5.38
CA GLU A 278 -19.78 -9.13 -6.21
C GLU A 278 -20.38 -10.37 -5.52
N GLY A 279 -19.97 -10.69 -4.30
CA GLY A 279 -20.51 -11.77 -3.50
C GLY A 279 -19.67 -13.05 -3.45
N PHE A 280 -18.52 -13.08 -4.12
CA PHE A 280 -17.59 -14.23 -4.11
C PHE A 280 -16.67 -14.16 -2.88
N SER A 281 -17.21 -14.34 -1.70
CA SER A 281 -16.49 -14.25 -0.43
C SER A 281 -15.37 -15.29 -0.27
N GLU A 282 -15.39 -16.37 -1.06
CA GLU A 282 -14.34 -17.37 -1.14
C GLU A 282 -13.04 -16.86 -1.77
N VAL A 283 -13.07 -15.81 -2.60
CA VAL A 283 -11.87 -15.12 -3.10
C VAL A 283 -11.31 -14.28 -1.98
N ARG A 284 -10.10 -14.61 -1.50
CA ARG A 284 -9.56 -14.00 -0.28
C ARG A 284 -8.07 -13.72 -0.39
N GLY A 285 -7.66 -12.49 -0.04
CA GLY A 285 -6.28 -12.16 0.27
C GLY A 285 -5.83 -12.89 1.54
N ILE A 286 -4.61 -13.37 1.57
CA ILE A 286 -4.05 -14.17 2.67
C ILE A 286 -2.76 -13.52 3.17
N SER A 287 -2.67 -13.32 4.47
CA SER A 287 -1.41 -12.99 5.13
C SER A 287 -0.91 -14.22 5.88
N PRO A 288 0.20 -14.86 5.44
CA PRO A 288 0.73 -16.06 6.09
C PRO A 288 1.06 -15.85 7.55
N LEU A 289 0.95 -16.93 8.34
CA LEU A 289 1.26 -16.92 9.77
C LEU A 289 2.73 -16.64 10.05
N ARG A 290 3.62 -17.03 9.15
CA ARG A 290 5.08 -16.99 9.32
C ARG A 290 5.76 -16.63 8.01
N GLY A 291 6.93 -15.98 8.11
CA GLY A 291 7.76 -15.66 6.96
C GLY A 291 9.20 -15.27 7.36
N PRO A 292 10.02 -14.91 6.38
CA PRO A 292 11.45 -14.74 6.56
C PRO A 292 11.86 -13.39 7.18
N VAL A 293 10.95 -12.44 7.31
CA VAL A 293 11.24 -11.11 7.85
C VAL A 293 10.57 -10.97 9.20
N ASP A 294 11.33 -10.97 10.27
CA ASP A 294 10.85 -10.87 11.66
C ASP A 294 9.74 -11.88 12.01
N GLY A 295 9.78 -13.07 11.38
CA GLY A 295 8.77 -14.10 11.53
C GLY A 295 7.43 -13.81 10.80
N LYS A 296 7.30 -12.70 10.09
CA LYS A 296 6.10 -12.27 9.40
C LYS A 296 6.04 -12.74 7.95
N GLY A 297 4.85 -13.14 7.50
CA GLY A 297 4.66 -13.81 6.21
C GLY A 297 4.10 -12.95 5.09
N ALA A 298 3.73 -11.71 5.36
CA ALA A 298 3.22 -10.78 4.35
C ALA A 298 3.93 -9.42 4.43
N MET A 299 3.72 -8.60 3.42
CA MET A 299 4.09 -7.18 3.42
C MET A 299 2.85 -6.32 3.56
N GLN A 300 3.03 -5.11 4.07
CA GLN A 300 1.99 -4.10 4.12
C GLN A 300 2.46 -2.83 3.44
N TRP A 301 1.56 -2.21 2.76
CA TRP A 301 1.77 -0.93 2.11
C TRP A 301 0.77 0.10 2.64
N PHE A 302 1.17 1.33 2.61
CA PHE A 302 0.26 2.45 2.64
C PHE A 302 0.74 3.54 1.70
N GLU A 303 -0.18 4.28 1.17
CA GLU A 303 0.12 5.40 0.28
C GLU A 303 0.35 6.66 1.09
N LEU A 304 1.37 7.40 0.69
CA LEU A 304 1.76 8.68 1.25
C LEU A 304 1.72 9.74 0.14
N THR A 305 0.86 10.75 0.32
CA THR A 305 0.80 11.88 -0.62
C THR A 305 1.63 13.03 -0.08
N SER A 306 2.67 13.41 -0.83
CA SER A 306 3.68 14.41 -0.47
C SER A 306 3.59 15.66 -1.34
N LEU A 307 4.04 16.81 -0.80
CA LEU A 307 4.26 18.02 -1.58
C LEU A 307 5.56 17.90 -2.37
N VAL A 308 5.50 18.09 -3.69
CA VAL A 308 6.69 18.13 -4.54
C VAL A 308 7.48 19.41 -4.25
N ASN A 309 8.82 19.34 -4.32
CA ASN A 309 9.71 20.51 -4.20
C ASN A 309 9.65 21.35 -5.48
N ASN A 310 8.44 21.77 -5.84
CA ASN A 310 8.18 22.63 -6.99
C ASN A 310 8.49 24.08 -6.60
N PRO A 311 9.38 24.81 -7.31
CA PRO A 311 9.67 26.20 -7.01
C PRO A 311 8.46 27.14 -7.11
N ASP A 312 7.46 26.75 -7.90
CA ASP A 312 6.19 27.46 -8.06
C ASP A 312 5.02 26.64 -7.50
N LEU A 313 5.22 25.98 -6.34
CA LEU A 313 4.25 25.11 -5.70
C LEU A 313 2.90 25.80 -5.50
N SER A 314 1.84 25.19 -6.02
CA SER A 314 0.48 25.69 -5.83
C SER A 314 0.05 25.61 -4.35
N PRO A 315 -0.52 26.67 -3.77
CA PRO A 315 -1.10 26.61 -2.42
C PRO A 315 -2.28 25.63 -2.34
N ARG A 316 -2.90 25.30 -3.48
CA ARG A 316 -3.98 24.32 -3.58
C ARG A 316 -3.52 22.88 -3.29
N ALA A 317 -2.21 22.61 -3.34
CA ALA A 317 -1.68 21.31 -2.97
C ALA A 317 -1.97 20.97 -1.50
N ALA A 318 -1.68 21.89 -0.57
CA ALA A 318 -2.00 21.71 0.83
C ALA A 318 -3.53 21.67 1.09
N ASP A 319 -4.30 22.49 0.36
CA ASP A 319 -5.77 22.48 0.44
C ASP A 319 -6.35 21.13 -0.03
N PHE A 320 -5.79 20.52 -1.06
CA PHE A 320 -6.20 19.20 -1.55
C PHE A 320 -5.89 18.10 -0.53
N LEU A 321 -4.69 18.09 0.05
CA LEU A 321 -4.32 17.12 1.09
C LEU A 321 -5.27 17.15 2.29
N GLU A 322 -5.72 18.34 2.70
CA GLU A 322 -6.70 18.48 3.77
C GLU A 322 -8.12 18.11 3.31
N PHE A 323 -8.46 18.46 2.07
CA PHE A 323 -9.76 18.18 1.49
C PHE A 323 -10.05 16.67 1.42
N VAL A 324 -9.07 15.86 1.03
CA VAL A 324 -9.21 14.40 0.93
C VAL A 324 -9.32 13.70 2.30
N GLN A 325 -9.10 14.43 3.42
CA GLN A 325 -9.36 13.91 4.76
C GLN A 325 -10.85 13.95 5.17
N LYS A 326 -11.71 14.61 4.37
CA LYS A 326 -13.14 14.68 4.67
C LYS A 326 -13.80 13.32 4.48
N PRO A 327 -14.77 12.93 5.36
CA PRO A 327 -15.36 11.58 5.33
C PRO A 327 -15.91 11.14 3.96
N GLU A 328 -16.53 12.06 3.23
CA GLU A 328 -17.11 11.78 1.91
C GLU A 328 -16.02 11.51 0.87
N ILE A 329 -14.90 12.22 0.96
CA ILE A 329 -13.78 12.09 0.02
C ILE A 329 -12.91 10.90 0.39
N CYS A 330 -12.68 10.61 1.67
CA CYS A 330 -12.02 9.39 2.13
C CYS A 330 -12.67 8.14 1.52
N LYS A 331 -14.02 8.11 1.50
CA LYS A 331 -14.75 7.01 0.86
C LYS A 331 -14.52 6.96 -0.65
N ALA A 332 -14.52 8.10 -1.34
CA ALA A 332 -14.23 8.15 -2.78
C ALA A 332 -12.81 7.66 -3.09
N VAL A 333 -11.82 8.03 -2.26
CA VAL A 333 -10.44 7.52 -2.39
C VAL A 333 -10.35 6.01 -2.16
N ALA A 334 -11.16 5.47 -1.22
CA ALA A 334 -11.19 4.04 -0.93
C ALA A 334 -11.62 3.19 -2.13
N PHE A 335 -12.49 3.73 -2.99
CA PHE A 335 -13.09 3.01 -4.13
C PHE A 335 -12.54 3.55 -5.44
N ALA A 336 -11.38 3.06 -5.83
CA ALA A 336 -10.67 3.53 -6.99
C ALA A 336 -10.65 2.48 -8.10
N GLU A 337 -11.10 2.85 -9.31
CA GLU A 337 -11.02 2.04 -10.53
C GLU A 337 -11.54 0.59 -10.36
N GLY A 338 -12.65 0.43 -9.60
CA GLY A 338 -13.28 -0.87 -9.37
C GLY A 338 -12.65 -1.70 -8.25
N THR A 339 -11.57 -1.26 -7.61
CA THR A 339 -11.04 -1.88 -6.41
C THR A 339 -11.50 -1.16 -5.14
N PHE A 340 -11.52 -1.88 -4.02
CA PHE A 340 -11.93 -1.38 -2.71
C PHE A 340 -10.75 -1.48 -1.76
N ASN A 341 -10.45 -0.39 -1.05
CA ASN A 341 -9.30 -0.31 -0.15
C ASN A 341 -9.73 0.19 1.22
N PRO A 342 -9.14 -0.27 2.31
CA PRO A 342 -9.23 0.44 3.57
C PRO A 342 -8.50 1.78 3.48
N VAL A 343 -8.97 2.77 4.26
CA VAL A 343 -8.31 4.08 4.40
C VAL A 343 -7.96 4.36 5.84
N SER A 344 -6.85 5.03 6.06
CA SER A 344 -6.28 5.30 7.39
C SER A 344 -7.26 6.02 8.33
N GLN A 345 -8.19 6.82 7.76
CA GLN A 345 -9.20 7.60 8.49
C GLN A 345 -10.39 6.77 9.01
N MET A 346 -10.45 5.45 8.74
CA MET A 346 -11.54 4.59 9.21
C MET A 346 -11.61 4.46 10.76
N ALA A 347 -10.61 4.96 11.49
CA ALA A 347 -10.72 5.17 12.94
C ALA A 347 -11.82 6.17 13.33
N GLN A 348 -12.15 7.09 12.43
CA GLN A 348 -13.19 8.11 12.70
C GLN A 348 -14.58 7.52 12.47
N PRO A 349 -15.53 7.67 13.44
CA PRO A 349 -16.89 7.14 13.28
C PRO A 349 -17.60 7.64 12.02
N GLY A 350 -17.40 8.92 11.68
CA GLY A 350 -18.00 9.55 10.50
C GLY A 350 -17.49 8.98 9.18
N VAL A 351 -16.24 8.51 9.13
CA VAL A 351 -15.67 7.80 7.97
C VAL A 351 -16.17 6.36 7.93
N PHE A 352 -16.00 5.64 9.04
CA PHE A 352 -16.39 4.21 9.13
C PHE A 352 -17.87 3.98 8.79
N ALA A 353 -18.76 4.84 9.29
CA ALA A 353 -20.20 4.76 9.04
C ALA A 353 -20.61 4.97 7.56
N LYS A 354 -19.70 5.44 6.71
CA LYS A 354 -19.95 5.56 5.26
C LYS A 354 -19.84 4.23 4.52
N PHE A 355 -19.20 3.23 5.13
CA PHE A 355 -19.00 1.93 4.50
C PHE A 355 -20.16 0.98 4.83
N SER A 356 -20.77 0.41 3.82
CA SER A 356 -21.75 -0.66 3.97
C SER A 356 -21.09 -1.96 4.44
N LYS A 357 -21.91 -2.90 4.93
CA LYS A 357 -21.41 -4.23 5.28
C LYS A 357 -20.74 -4.93 4.10
N GLN A 358 -21.30 -4.82 2.90
CA GLN A 358 -20.75 -5.41 1.69
C GLN A 358 -19.37 -4.82 1.35
N GLU A 359 -19.19 -3.52 1.49
CA GLU A 359 -17.92 -2.84 1.27
C GLU A 359 -16.88 -3.24 2.33
N LEU A 360 -17.28 -3.37 3.60
CA LEU A 360 -16.41 -3.86 4.67
C LEU A 360 -16.00 -5.33 4.44
N ASP A 361 -16.93 -6.17 3.99
CA ASP A 361 -16.64 -7.56 3.62
C ASP A 361 -15.69 -7.62 2.41
N ALA A 362 -15.82 -6.69 1.44
CA ALA A 362 -14.95 -6.62 0.27
C ALA A 362 -13.48 -6.36 0.65
N ILE A 363 -13.23 -5.43 1.56
CA ILE A 363 -11.89 -5.09 2.04
C ILE A 363 -11.36 -6.02 3.15
N GLN A 364 -12.08 -7.09 3.48
CA GLN A 364 -11.75 -8.05 4.54
C GLN A 364 -11.55 -7.39 5.91
N TRP A 365 -12.41 -6.42 6.24
CA TRP A 365 -12.30 -5.67 7.49
C TRP A 365 -12.31 -6.54 8.74
N ASP A 366 -13.00 -7.69 8.67
CA ASP A 366 -13.12 -8.68 9.75
C ASP A 366 -11.77 -9.28 10.19
N SER A 367 -10.79 -9.33 9.29
CA SER A 367 -9.46 -9.91 9.52
C SER A 367 -8.31 -8.93 9.28
N LEU A 368 -8.61 -7.69 8.88
CA LEU A 368 -7.60 -6.72 8.46
C LEU A 368 -6.53 -6.48 9.53
N GLU A 369 -6.93 -6.34 10.80
CA GLU A 369 -6.00 -6.13 11.91
C GLU A 369 -5.05 -7.32 12.09
N GLU A 370 -5.60 -8.54 12.07
CA GLU A 370 -4.81 -9.77 12.16
C GLU A 370 -3.82 -9.88 11.01
N GLU A 371 -4.27 -9.59 9.78
CA GLU A 371 -3.45 -9.66 8.57
C GLU A 371 -2.34 -8.59 8.58
N MET A 372 -2.64 -7.37 9.02
CA MET A 372 -1.63 -6.31 9.20
C MET A 372 -0.59 -6.69 10.27
N SER A 373 -1.00 -7.34 11.37
CA SER A 373 -0.06 -7.77 12.41
C SER A 373 0.95 -8.81 11.93
N ARG A 374 0.62 -9.58 10.89
CA ARG A 374 1.45 -10.60 10.23
C ARG A 374 2.27 -10.02 9.07
N SER A 375 2.20 -8.72 8.83
CA SER A 375 2.85 -8.06 7.71
C SER A 375 4.00 -7.17 8.18
N VAL A 376 5.06 -7.09 7.38
CA VAL A 376 6.16 -6.13 7.54
C VAL A 376 5.94 -4.93 6.65
N ASP A 377 6.50 -3.79 7.03
CA ASP A 377 6.46 -2.60 6.19
C ASP A 377 7.22 -2.82 4.87
N TYR A 378 6.63 -2.34 3.79
CA TYR A 378 7.29 -2.24 2.50
C TYR A 378 8.49 -1.29 2.60
N GLN A 379 9.65 -1.74 2.11
CA GLN A 379 10.91 -1.00 2.09
C GLN A 379 11.56 -1.10 0.71
N VAL A 380 12.52 -0.23 0.43
CA VAL A 380 13.29 -0.30 -0.81
C VAL A 380 14.19 -1.54 -0.78
N VAL A 381 14.22 -2.27 -1.90
CA VAL A 381 15.05 -3.46 -2.08
C VAL A 381 16.44 -3.03 -2.53
N PRO A 382 17.52 -3.30 -1.76
CA PRO A 382 18.88 -2.86 -2.12
C PRO A 382 19.37 -3.39 -3.48
N ASP A 383 19.11 -4.67 -3.76
CA ASP A 383 19.56 -5.35 -4.98
C ASP A 383 18.46 -5.41 -6.06
N ASN A 384 17.52 -4.45 -6.07
CA ASN A 384 16.32 -4.47 -6.90
C ASN A 384 16.63 -4.70 -8.39
N ASP A 385 17.62 -4.01 -8.95
CA ASP A 385 17.96 -4.11 -10.38
C ASP A 385 18.45 -5.51 -10.75
N LEU A 386 19.31 -6.12 -9.90
CA LEU A 386 19.79 -7.49 -10.09
C LEU A 386 18.64 -8.48 -10.04
N LEU A 387 17.83 -8.43 -8.99
CA LEU A 387 16.71 -9.36 -8.80
C LEU A 387 15.65 -9.19 -9.89
N THR A 388 15.34 -7.96 -10.30
CA THR A 388 14.42 -7.66 -11.41
C THR A 388 14.94 -8.19 -12.74
N SER A 389 16.24 -8.11 -13.00
CA SER A 389 16.85 -8.70 -14.19
C SER A 389 16.65 -10.22 -14.25
N ILE A 390 16.91 -10.91 -13.13
CA ILE A 390 16.72 -12.36 -13.00
C ILE A 390 15.23 -12.75 -13.14
N TYR A 391 14.36 -11.99 -12.49
CA TYR A 391 12.91 -12.15 -12.56
C TYR A 391 12.43 -12.06 -14.01
N ASN A 392 12.85 -11.03 -14.75
CA ASN A 392 12.48 -10.82 -16.14
C ASN A 392 13.04 -11.92 -17.07
N GLU A 393 14.23 -12.43 -16.80
CA GLU A 393 14.80 -13.57 -17.52
C GLU A 393 13.93 -14.83 -17.31
N ALA A 394 13.59 -15.16 -16.06
CA ALA A 394 12.75 -16.30 -15.73
C ALA A 394 11.34 -16.19 -16.33
N LYS A 395 10.75 -14.98 -16.35
CA LYS A 395 9.44 -14.70 -16.95
C LYS A 395 9.44 -14.93 -18.47
N ARG A 396 10.54 -14.56 -19.16
CA ARG A 396 10.67 -14.73 -20.62
C ARG A 396 10.96 -16.17 -21.05
N THR A 397 11.70 -16.92 -20.23
CA THR A 397 12.09 -18.30 -20.52
C THR A 397 11.06 -19.34 -20.11
N ARG A 398 9.87 -18.91 -19.74
CA ARG A 398 8.73 -19.78 -19.44
C ARG A 398 8.42 -20.65 -20.68
N THR A 399 8.68 -21.95 -20.59
CA THR A 399 8.37 -22.99 -21.60
C THR A 399 7.10 -23.75 -21.18
#